data_7d5ef63992063c7e2b1bba82b789bb39
#
_entry.id   7d5ef63992063c7e2b1bba82b789bb39
#
_cell.length_a   1.000
_cell.length_b   1.000
_cell.length_c   1.000
_cell.angle_alpha   90.00
_cell.angle_beta   90.00
_cell.angle_gamma   90.00
#
_symmetry.space_group_name_H-M   'P 1'
#
loop_
_entity.id
_entity.type
_entity.pdbx_description
1 polymer ?
#
loop_
_entity_poly.entity_id
_entity_poly.type
_entity_poly.pdbx_seq_one_letter_code
_entity_poly.pdbx_strand_id
1 'polypeptide(L)'
;MFKEANLPTNIRQGAFGTLLPMLDTGNADIALELEPNVSIAVANGAKVVYSFADKYPDFTFTGITTSKKTIDEKPEIVQHFINAITKAEKFAHEYPDSAAYYMAELYPDVNKNIIAQAIKRMVDSNTLPQNAVISPEAWKQAVALRHRMGDLKSLDNIESVLDMNFAEKAR
;
A
#
# COMPACT_ATOMS: atom_id res chain seq x y z
N MET A 1 3.11 10.13 17.55
CA MET A 1 3.25 11.36 16.74
C MET A 1 2.54 12.55 17.39
N PHE A 2 1.22 12.77 17.21
CA PHE A 2 0.53 13.94 17.79
C PHE A 2 0.66 14.01 19.32
N LYS A 3 0.42 12.90 20.03
CA LYS A 3 0.60 12.84 21.49
C LYS A 3 2.03 13.14 21.93
N GLU A 4 3.03 12.63 21.20
CA GLU A 4 4.45 12.87 21.45
C GLU A 4 4.83 14.34 21.22
N ALA A 5 4.18 14.97 20.24
CA ALA A 5 4.37 16.38 19.92
C ALA A 5 3.49 17.32 20.77
N ASN A 6 2.69 16.78 21.69
CA ASN A 6 1.73 17.54 22.53
C ASN A 6 0.78 18.43 21.70
N LEU A 7 0.37 17.94 20.52
CA LEU A 7 -0.53 18.64 19.62
C LEU A 7 -1.98 18.19 19.86
N PRO A 8 -2.95 19.11 19.80
CA PRO A 8 -4.35 18.74 19.83
C PRO A 8 -4.69 17.90 18.60
N THR A 9 -5.53 16.90 18.77
CA THR A 9 -5.95 16.02 17.68
C THR A 9 -7.46 16.12 17.48
N ASN A 10 -7.86 16.55 16.30
CA ASN A 10 -9.23 16.43 15.82
C ASN A 10 -9.22 15.43 14.66
N ILE A 11 -9.12 14.14 14.99
CA ILE A 11 -9.05 13.06 13.99
C ILE A 11 -10.47 12.66 13.61
N ARG A 12 -10.77 12.74 12.32
CA ARG A 12 -11.97 12.16 11.71
C ARG A 12 -11.55 10.94 10.91
N GLN A 13 -12.31 9.86 11.05
CA GLN A 13 -12.05 8.61 10.35
C GLN A 13 -13.07 8.42 9.23
N GLY A 14 -12.59 7.89 8.10
CA GLY A 14 -13.38 7.51 6.95
C GLY A 14 -12.68 6.43 6.15
N ALA A 15 -13.37 5.80 5.22
CA ALA A 15 -12.76 4.87 4.29
C ALA A 15 -11.83 5.61 3.32
N PHE A 16 -10.78 4.94 2.83
CA PHE A 16 -9.96 5.48 1.75
C PHE A 16 -10.82 5.84 0.54
N GLY A 17 -10.54 6.96 -0.10
CA GLY A 17 -11.34 7.53 -1.18
C GLY A 17 -12.51 8.41 -0.73
N THR A 18 -12.90 8.39 0.55
CA THR A 18 -13.97 9.25 1.07
C THR A 18 -13.45 10.48 1.81
N LEU A 19 -12.14 10.62 1.96
CA LEU A 19 -11.52 11.70 2.74
C LEU A 19 -11.32 12.99 1.92
N LEU A 20 -11.17 12.87 0.58
CA LEU A 20 -11.00 14.04 -0.29
C LEU A 20 -12.16 15.03 -0.23
N PRO A 21 -13.44 14.64 -0.25
CA PRO A 21 -14.54 15.55 -0.08
C PRO A 21 -14.50 16.35 1.23
N MET A 22 -13.89 15.80 2.28
CA MET A 22 -13.72 16.52 3.56
C MET A 22 -12.66 17.61 3.45
N LEU A 23 -11.59 17.35 2.69
CA LEU A 23 -10.56 18.33 2.37
C LEU A 23 -11.12 19.45 1.49
N ASP A 24 -11.83 19.11 0.41
CA ASP A 24 -12.40 20.02 -0.58
C ASP A 24 -13.45 20.98 0.05
N THR A 25 -14.20 20.49 1.02
CA THR A 25 -15.22 21.28 1.72
C THR A 25 -14.69 22.04 2.96
N GLY A 26 -13.39 21.97 3.24
CA GLY A 26 -12.79 22.59 4.41
C GLY A 26 -13.17 21.94 5.75
N ASN A 27 -13.76 20.74 5.72
CA ASN A 27 -14.08 19.97 6.92
C ASN A 27 -12.85 19.24 7.51
N ALA A 28 -11.74 19.23 6.78
CA ALA A 28 -10.43 18.78 7.23
C ALA A 28 -9.34 19.65 6.56
N ASP A 29 -8.28 19.94 7.29
CA ASP A 29 -7.12 20.68 6.78
C ASP A 29 -6.09 19.76 6.13
N ILE A 30 -6.07 18.49 6.55
CA ILE A 30 -5.13 17.45 6.09
C ILE A 30 -5.90 16.15 5.90
N ALA A 31 -5.68 15.48 4.79
CA ALA A 31 -6.17 14.13 4.52
C ALA A 31 -5.00 13.15 4.44
N LEU A 32 -5.18 11.94 4.98
CA LEU A 32 -4.29 10.80 4.80
C LEU A 32 -4.90 9.87 3.75
N GLU A 33 -4.28 9.80 2.60
CA GLU A 33 -4.81 9.02 1.48
C GLU A 33 -3.74 8.16 0.83
N LEU A 34 -4.19 7.25 -0.01
CA LEU A 34 -3.38 6.37 -0.86
C LEU A 34 -3.52 6.78 -2.32
N GLU A 35 -2.61 6.29 -3.18
CA GLU A 35 -2.80 6.43 -4.63
C GLU A 35 -3.98 5.54 -5.11
N PRO A 36 -4.76 5.97 -6.13
CA PRO A 36 -4.59 7.18 -6.92
C PRO A 36 -5.20 8.45 -6.31
N ASN A 37 -5.84 8.39 -5.13
CA ASN A 37 -6.53 9.53 -4.53
C ASN A 37 -5.58 10.70 -4.22
N VAL A 38 -4.32 10.41 -3.82
CA VAL A 38 -3.32 11.47 -3.63
C VAL A 38 -3.10 12.24 -4.93
N SER A 39 -2.93 11.54 -6.06
CA SER A 39 -2.73 12.19 -7.36
C SER A 39 -3.98 12.94 -7.84
N ILE A 40 -5.18 12.44 -7.53
CA ILE A 40 -6.45 13.16 -7.78
C ILE A 40 -6.48 14.46 -6.97
N ALA A 41 -6.17 14.42 -5.68
CA ALA A 41 -6.12 15.60 -4.84
C ALA A 41 -5.10 16.64 -5.34
N VAL A 42 -3.91 16.18 -5.75
CA VAL A 42 -2.87 17.06 -6.32
C VAL A 42 -3.35 17.70 -7.62
N ALA A 43 -4.02 16.97 -8.50
CA ALA A 43 -4.62 17.52 -9.72
C ALA A 43 -5.69 18.59 -9.43
N ASN A 44 -6.35 18.50 -8.27
CA ASN A 44 -7.33 19.49 -7.78
C ASN A 44 -6.71 20.62 -6.94
N GLY A 45 -5.37 20.73 -6.87
CA GLY A 45 -4.66 21.81 -6.22
C GLY A 45 -4.15 21.54 -4.80
N ALA A 46 -4.38 20.35 -4.26
CA ALA A 46 -3.78 19.94 -2.99
C ALA A 46 -2.25 19.74 -3.12
N LYS A 47 -1.56 19.72 -1.98
CA LYS A 47 -0.12 19.47 -1.91
C LYS A 47 0.18 18.27 -1.02
N VAL A 48 1.07 17.41 -1.46
CA VAL A 48 1.65 16.38 -0.62
C VAL A 48 2.64 17.06 0.34
N VAL A 49 2.31 17.08 1.61
CA VAL A 49 3.12 17.74 2.65
C VAL A 49 3.97 16.75 3.45
N TYR A 50 3.66 15.46 3.35
CA TYR A 50 4.38 14.41 4.05
C TYR A 50 4.16 13.05 3.38
N SER A 51 5.22 12.25 3.27
CA SER A 51 5.16 10.85 2.86
C SER A 51 5.55 9.94 4.02
N PHE A 52 4.72 8.95 4.33
CA PHE A 52 5.08 7.94 5.32
C PHE A 52 6.19 7.00 4.84
N ALA A 53 6.39 6.87 3.53
CA ALA A 53 7.49 6.09 2.96
C ALA A 53 8.85 6.61 3.40
N ASP A 54 9.01 7.93 3.58
CA ASP A 54 10.27 8.53 4.02
C ASP A 54 10.64 8.12 5.46
N LYS A 55 9.63 7.85 6.29
CA LYS A 55 9.83 7.47 7.70
C LYS A 55 9.83 5.95 7.90
N TYR A 56 9.11 5.23 7.09
CA TYR A 56 8.92 3.78 7.17
C TYR A 56 9.17 3.14 5.80
N PRO A 57 10.43 3.17 5.31
CA PRO A 57 10.76 2.68 3.95
C PRO A 57 10.46 1.19 3.76
N ASP A 58 10.59 0.40 4.84
CA ASP A 58 10.35 -1.04 4.83
C ASP A 58 9.10 -1.37 5.65
N PHE A 59 7.94 -0.89 5.23
CA PHE A 59 6.68 -1.11 5.94
C PHE A 59 5.70 -1.92 5.10
N THR A 60 5.30 -3.08 5.60
CA THR A 60 4.24 -3.88 4.97
C THR A 60 2.87 -3.27 5.30
N PHE A 61 2.24 -2.67 4.30
CA PHE A 61 0.90 -2.11 4.43
C PHE A 61 -0.19 -3.11 4.03
N THR A 62 0.02 -3.80 2.91
CA THR A 62 -0.89 -4.83 2.39
C THR A 62 -0.12 -6.10 2.10
N GLY A 63 -0.83 -7.22 1.98
CA GLY A 63 -0.25 -8.50 1.63
C GLY A 63 -1.30 -9.42 1.00
N ILE A 64 -0.82 -10.47 0.33
CA ILE A 64 -1.66 -11.51 -0.23
C ILE A 64 -1.89 -12.54 0.87
N THR A 65 -3.16 -12.86 1.12
CA THR A 65 -3.54 -13.87 2.12
C THR A 65 -4.30 -15.01 1.47
N THR A 66 -4.02 -16.23 1.92
CA THR A 66 -4.76 -17.42 1.51
C THR A 66 -4.90 -18.39 2.69
N SER A 67 -5.75 -19.38 2.55
CA SER A 67 -5.93 -20.39 3.60
C SER A 67 -4.83 -21.45 3.57
N LYS A 68 -4.51 -22.01 4.73
CA LYS A 68 -3.62 -23.18 4.80
C LYS A 68 -4.11 -24.32 3.91
N LYS A 69 -5.43 -24.57 3.88
CA LYS A 69 -6.04 -25.56 2.99
C LYS A 69 -5.68 -25.32 1.52
N THR A 70 -5.74 -24.07 1.05
CA THR A 70 -5.36 -23.73 -0.35
C THR A 70 -3.89 -24.01 -0.60
N ILE A 71 -3.02 -23.68 0.36
CA ILE A 71 -1.58 -23.95 0.26
C ILE A 71 -1.31 -25.45 0.15
N ASP A 72 -1.98 -26.25 0.99
CA ASP A 72 -1.75 -27.70 1.06
C ASP A 72 -2.33 -28.45 -0.16
N GLU A 73 -3.54 -28.04 -0.62
CA GLU A 73 -4.26 -28.75 -1.67
C GLU A 73 -3.98 -28.24 -3.09
N LYS A 74 -3.56 -26.98 -3.23
CA LYS A 74 -3.40 -26.29 -4.53
C LYS A 74 -2.15 -25.38 -4.57
N PRO A 75 -0.97 -25.88 -4.19
CA PRO A 75 0.24 -25.04 -4.09
C PRO A 75 0.64 -24.42 -5.43
N GLU A 76 0.41 -25.12 -6.55
CA GLU A 76 0.68 -24.60 -7.88
C GLU A 76 -0.16 -23.38 -8.25
N ILE A 77 -1.43 -23.32 -7.82
CA ILE A 77 -2.29 -22.14 -8.04
C ILE A 77 -1.72 -20.96 -7.27
N VAL A 78 -1.32 -21.18 -6.01
CA VAL A 78 -0.68 -20.13 -5.20
C VAL A 78 0.60 -19.64 -5.87
N GLN A 79 1.46 -20.56 -6.32
CA GLN A 79 2.71 -20.19 -7.00
C GLN A 79 2.45 -19.39 -8.28
N HIS A 80 1.51 -19.83 -9.12
CA HIS A 80 1.18 -19.12 -10.36
C HIS A 80 0.64 -17.72 -10.09
N PHE A 81 -0.19 -17.57 -9.05
CA PHE A 81 -0.70 -16.26 -8.66
C PHE A 81 0.43 -15.32 -8.19
N ILE A 82 1.32 -15.79 -7.32
CA ILE A 82 2.46 -15.00 -6.83
C ILE A 82 3.42 -14.65 -7.97
N ASN A 83 3.67 -15.59 -8.90
CA ASN A 83 4.47 -15.30 -10.10
C ASN A 83 3.84 -14.18 -10.96
N ALA A 84 2.51 -14.20 -11.12
CA ALA A 84 1.81 -13.16 -11.89
C ALA A 84 1.93 -11.78 -11.22
N ILE A 85 1.77 -11.71 -9.89
CA ILE A 85 1.96 -10.48 -9.12
C ILE A 85 3.40 -9.98 -9.26
N THR A 86 4.40 -10.82 -9.03
CA THR A 86 5.82 -10.45 -9.16
C THR A 86 6.16 -9.93 -10.56
N LYS A 87 5.60 -10.55 -11.61
CA LYS A 87 5.77 -10.06 -12.99
C LYS A 87 5.11 -8.70 -13.21
N ALA A 88 3.92 -8.49 -12.64
CA ALA A 88 3.22 -7.22 -12.76
C ALA A 88 3.97 -6.09 -12.02
N GLU A 89 4.52 -6.36 -10.84
CA GLU A 89 5.34 -5.42 -10.08
C GLU A 89 6.61 -5.02 -10.86
N LYS A 90 7.36 -6.00 -11.37
CA LYS A 90 8.54 -5.77 -12.23
C LYS A 90 8.17 -4.95 -13.48
N PHE A 91 7.08 -5.33 -14.16
CA PHE A 91 6.60 -4.62 -15.33
C PHE A 91 6.26 -3.16 -15.02
N ALA A 92 5.61 -2.89 -13.89
CA ALA A 92 5.25 -1.54 -13.51
C ALA A 92 6.49 -0.66 -13.19
N HIS A 93 7.56 -1.24 -12.64
CA HIS A 93 8.83 -0.54 -12.46
C HIS A 93 9.57 -0.29 -13.79
N GLU A 94 9.58 -1.27 -14.67
CA GLU A 94 10.32 -1.20 -15.95
C GLU A 94 9.58 -0.36 -17.00
N TYR A 95 8.23 -0.43 -17.00
CA TYR A 95 7.37 0.23 -17.98
C TYR A 95 6.21 0.98 -17.32
N PRO A 96 6.47 2.03 -16.50
CA PRO A 96 5.44 2.70 -15.70
C PRO A 96 4.31 3.31 -16.55
N ASP A 97 4.61 3.83 -17.74
CA ASP A 97 3.59 4.38 -18.64
C ASP A 97 2.67 3.29 -19.19
N SER A 98 3.21 2.12 -19.52
CA SER A 98 2.40 0.97 -19.95
C SER A 98 1.57 0.40 -18.80
N ALA A 99 2.12 0.34 -17.60
CA ALA A 99 1.38 -0.06 -16.40
C ALA A 99 0.21 0.90 -16.14
N ALA A 100 0.43 2.21 -16.28
CA ALA A 100 -0.60 3.22 -16.15
C ALA A 100 -1.71 3.06 -17.18
N TYR A 101 -1.41 2.65 -18.41
CA TYR A 101 -2.40 2.35 -19.43
C TYR A 101 -3.37 1.24 -18.98
N TYR A 102 -2.85 0.12 -18.49
CA TYR A 102 -3.69 -0.97 -17.97
C TYR A 102 -4.45 -0.58 -16.71
N MET A 103 -3.82 0.15 -15.80
CA MET A 103 -4.47 0.62 -14.57
C MET A 103 -5.62 1.59 -14.87
N ALA A 104 -5.50 2.43 -15.89
CA ALA A 104 -6.56 3.37 -16.28
C ALA A 104 -7.86 2.68 -16.72
N GLU A 105 -7.80 1.44 -17.18
CA GLU A 105 -9.00 0.64 -17.50
C GLU A 105 -9.81 0.28 -16.24
N LEU A 106 -9.15 0.16 -15.08
CA LEU A 106 -9.79 -0.12 -13.79
C LEU A 106 -10.37 1.13 -13.11
N TYR A 107 -9.99 2.31 -13.59
CA TYR A 107 -10.42 3.61 -13.07
C TYR A 107 -10.99 4.49 -14.20
N PRO A 108 -12.10 4.07 -14.85
CA PRO A 108 -12.61 4.73 -16.04
C PRO A 108 -13.03 6.20 -15.82
N ASP A 109 -13.38 6.56 -14.58
CA ASP A 109 -13.80 7.90 -14.20
C ASP A 109 -12.61 8.83 -13.85
N VAL A 110 -11.39 8.31 -13.84
CA VAL A 110 -10.18 9.08 -13.53
C VAL A 110 -9.39 9.37 -14.80
N ASN A 111 -8.96 10.60 -14.95
CA ASN A 111 -8.13 11.00 -16.11
C ASN A 111 -6.85 10.13 -16.15
N LYS A 112 -6.55 9.57 -17.32
CA LYS A 112 -5.40 8.68 -17.56
C LYS A 112 -4.06 9.31 -17.14
N ASN A 113 -3.90 10.62 -17.30
CA ASN A 113 -2.69 11.32 -16.87
C ASN A 113 -2.53 11.33 -15.34
N ILE A 114 -3.64 11.35 -14.59
CA ILE A 114 -3.63 11.24 -13.12
C ILE A 114 -3.17 9.85 -12.70
N ILE A 115 -3.67 8.81 -13.37
CA ILE A 115 -3.22 7.43 -13.13
C ILE A 115 -1.73 7.27 -13.44
N ALA A 116 -1.25 7.86 -14.54
CA ALA A 116 0.18 7.85 -14.87
C ALA A 116 1.04 8.53 -13.80
N GLN A 117 0.57 9.67 -13.27
CA GLN A 117 1.25 10.36 -12.18
C GLN A 117 1.24 9.54 -10.88
N ALA A 118 0.14 8.82 -10.60
CA ALA A 118 0.04 7.92 -9.44
C ALA A 118 1.08 6.79 -9.52
N ILE A 119 1.14 6.07 -10.63
CA ILE A 119 2.13 5.01 -10.86
C ILE A 119 3.55 5.57 -10.75
N LYS A 120 3.82 6.67 -11.45
CA LYS A 120 5.14 7.31 -11.39
C LYS A 120 5.53 7.69 -9.97
N ARG A 121 4.64 8.29 -9.19
CA ARG A 121 4.89 8.65 -7.79
C ARG A 121 5.22 7.42 -6.95
N MET A 122 4.48 6.33 -7.12
CA MET A 122 4.71 5.08 -6.40
C MET A 122 6.07 4.46 -6.74
N VAL A 123 6.47 4.50 -8.00
CA VAL A 123 7.79 4.03 -8.47
C VAL A 123 8.91 4.93 -7.91
N ASP A 124 8.80 6.25 -8.10
CA ASP A 124 9.82 7.22 -7.69
C ASP A 124 10.04 7.24 -6.17
N SER A 125 8.99 7.01 -5.38
CA SER A 125 9.05 6.94 -3.91
C SER A 125 9.35 5.55 -3.35
N ASN A 126 9.58 4.56 -4.23
CA ASN A 126 9.81 3.16 -3.87
C ASN A 126 8.70 2.57 -2.96
N THR A 127 7.45 3.02 -3.16
CA THR A 127 6.28 2.51 -2.43
C THR A 127 5.55 1.40 -3.18
N LEU A 128 5.83 1.25 -4.48
CA LEU A 128 5.42 0.08 -5.25
C LEU A 128 6.44 -1.04 -5.01
N PRO A 129 6.02 -2.23 -4.53
CA PRO A 129 6.94 -3.35 -4.36
C PRO A 129 7.62 -3.75 -5.67
N GLN A 130 8.84 -4.24 -5.59
CA GLN A 130 9.58 -4.78 -6.75
C GLN A 130 9.38 -6.28 -6.93
N ASN A 131 8.87 -6.93 -5.90
CA ASN A 131 8.53 -8.35 -5.86
C ASN A 131 7.59 -8.63 -4.68
N ALA A 132 7.01 -9.82 -4.65
CA ALA A 132 6.04 -10.22 -3.63
C ALA A 132 6.65 -10.61 -2.27
N VAL A 133 7.96 -10.40 -2.06
CA VAL A 133 8.64 -10.76 -0.80
C VAL A 133 8.38 -9.69 0.25
N ILE A 134 7.87 -10.11 1.39
CA ILE A 134 7.79 -9.27 2.59
C ILE A 134 9.05 -9.50 3.42
N SER A 135 9.86 -8.46 3.63
CA SER A 135 11.06 -8.58 4.47
C SER A 135 10.68 -8.80 5.95
N PRO A 136 11.50 -9.53 6.72
CA PRO A 136 11.28 -9.70 8.15
C PRO A 136 11.17 -8.37 8.89
N GLU A 137 11.92 -7.36 8.48
CA GLU A 137 11.92 -6.02 9.05
C GLU A 137 10.60 -5.30 8.79
N ALA A 138 10.10 -5.33 7.55
CA ALA A 138 8.83 -4.74 7.16
C ALA A 138 7.67 -5.40 7.92
N TRP A 139 7.71 -6.72 8.08
CA TRP A 139 6.73 -7.47 8.85
C TRP A 139 6.74 -7.08 10.33
N LYS A 140 7.92 -7.07 10.95
CA LYS A 140 8.09 -6.67 12.37
C LYS A 140 7.58 -5.26 12.63
N GLN A 141 7.87 -4.31 11.75
CA GLN A 141 7.36 -2.94 11.88
C GLN A 141 5.84 -2.88 11.81
N ALA A 142 5.23 -3.59 10.86
CA ALA A 142 3.78 -3.62 10.68
C ALA A 142 3.07 -4.23 11.91
N VAL A 143 3.51 -5.38 12.39
CA VAL A 143 2.91 -6.03 13.56
C VAL A 143 3.15 -5.28 14.86
N ALA A 144 4.32 -4.64 15.03
CA ALA A 144 4.60 -3.79 16.19
C ALA A 144 3.68 -2.57 16.23
N LEU A 145 3.38 -1.98 15.08
CA LEU A 145 2.41 -0.89 14.98
C LEU A 145 1.00 -1.38 15.38
N ARG A 146 0.55 -2.52 14.87
CA ARG A 146 -0.76 -3.11 15.19
C ARG A 146 -0.90 -3.47 16.67
N HIS A 147 0.17 -3.99 17.27
CA HIS A 147 0.20 -4.27 18.71
C HIS A 147 0.10 -2.97 19.53
N ARG A 148 0.86 -1.95 19.18
CA ARG A 148 0.81 -0.63 19.84
C ARG A 148 -0.55 0.06 19.72
N MET A 149 -1.28 -0.19 18.63
CA MET A 149 -2.65 0.30 18.42
C MET A 149 -3.70 -0.51 19.18
N GLY A 150 -3.34 -1.68 19.73
CA GLY A 150 -4.25 -2.56 20.44
C GLY A 150 -5.00 -3.57 19.55
N ASP A 151 -4.69 -3.61 18.24
CA ASP A 151 -5.31 -4.56 17.31
C ASP A 151 -4.77 -5.97 17.50
N LEU A 152 -3.52 -6.10 17.94
CA LEU A 152 -2.89 -7.36 18.32
C LEU A 152 -2.67 -7.41 19.83
N LYS A 153 -3.12 -8.51 20.46
CA LYS A 153 -2.96 -8.72 21.90
C LYS A 153 -1.55 -9.14 22.30
N SER A 154 -0.84 -9.82 21.41
CA SER A 154 0.50 -10.34 21.63
C SER A 154 1.30 -10.26 20.34
N LEU A 155 2.63 -10.26 20.47
CA LEU A 155 3.59 -10.43 19.36
C LEU A 155 4.09 -11.88 19.26
N ASP A 156 3.54 -12.80 20.04
CA ASP A 156 3.93 -14.20 19.99
C ASP A 156 3.48 -14.85 18.68
N ASN A 157 4.36 -15.65 18.09
CA ASN A 157 4.09 -16.43 16.88
C ASN A 157 3.69 -15.60 15.64
N ILE A 158 4.01 -14.33 15.59
CA ILE A 158 3.72 -13.44 14.43
C ILE A 158 4.39 -13.90 13.13
N GLU A 159 5.49 -14.65 13.23
CA GLU A 159 6.22 -15.19 12.09
C GLU A 159 5.56 -16.44 11.52
N SER A 160 4.74 -17.14 12.31
CA SER A 160 4.07 -18.38 11.88
C SER A 160 2.99 -18.19 10.83
N VAL A 161 2.52 -16.96 10.64
CA VAL A 161 1.50 -16.60 9.65
C VAL A 161 2.11 -16.04 8.36
N LEU A 162 3.43 -15.85 8.31
CA LEU A 162 4.15 -15.34 7.17
C LEU A 162 4.84 -16.50 6.45
N ASP A 163 4.38 -16.85 5.26
CA ASP A 163 5.00 -17.86 4.41
C ASP A 163 5.54 -17.20 3.13
N MET A 164 6.85 -17.05 3.05
CA MET A 164 7.53 -16.44 1.91
C MET A 164 8.05 -17.47 0.87
N ASN A 165 7.84 -18.76 1.09
CA ASN A 165 8.35 -19.81 0.20
C ASN A 165 7.90 -19.65 -1.26
N PHE A 166 6.67 -19.17 -1.49
CA PHE A 166 6.14 -18.92 -2.83
C PHE A 166 6.72 -17.64 -3.44
N ALA A 167 6.85 -16.59 -2.63
CA ALA A 167 7.40 -15.31 -3.08
C ALA A 167 8.88 -15.41 -3.45
N GLU A 168 9.68 -16.12 -2.66
CA GLU A 168 11.11 -16.35 -2.91
C GLU A 168 11.37 -17.17 -4.18
N LYS A 169 10.43 -18.03 -4.57
CA LYS A 169 10.50 -18.83 -5.81
C LYS A 169 9.92 -18.11 -7.02
N ALA A 170 9.27 -16.95 -6.84
CA ALA A 170 8.60 -16.24 -7.93
C ALA A 170 9.61 -15.68 -8.96
N ARG A 171 9.28 -15.79 -10.25
CA ARG A 171 10.13 -15.41 -11.38
C ARG A 171 9.40 -14.44 -12.32
#